data_3ce7cb0b4126a6b8bc9ecb422118d055
#
_entry.id   3ce7cb0b4126a6b8bc9ecb422118d055
#
_cell.length_a   1.000
_cell.length_b   1.000
_cell.length_c   1.000
_cell.angle_alpha   90.00
_cell.angle_beta   90.00
_cell.angle_gamma   90.00
#
_symmetry.space_group_name_H-M   'P 1'
#
loop_
_entity.id
_entity.type
_entity.pdbx_description
1 polymer ?
#
loop_
_entity_poly.entity_id
_entity_poly.type
_entity_poly.pdbx_seq_one_letter_code
_entity_poly.pdbx_strand_id
1 'polypeptide(L)'
;TVEGEDVFIPIDWIIGGQENAGKGWRMLMECLGVGRGISLPALATAAGEMSYLTVGAFARIRQQFNISVGKFEGVQEASSEIASDAYMLEAFRYLVTCGLNQGGTPAVMTAMAKYYATETMRKVVNHGMDIAGGRAIQLGPRNFLALTYQAIPIAITVEGANILTRSLMIFGQGSMRCHPYLFEELQLLQSDDKANAVQKFDDLLFKHLAYTFNRGARSFAYGWTGGSSDAPQSADQFTASYYKTINRFSANFSLVSDMALGLLAGDLKRKEMLSGRLADIHAHLFIATAILKYYEAGQKTEAEQLHAKLALQKAFLNIQEAFWGLFDNFPAKLPAAFVKWICFPLGRVISKPDDELKQQVAELMMEEHPFREQLKRHVYYSTEPNDVTGRLEHTFQMLRTIEPLWDKFKKAESKGKFTGLTFEENIAQAIKEGFISESEAQQLLQYNAIRFDSMLTDVFDEKLNKVLPLSNPHQIV
;
A
#
# COMPACT_ATOMS: atom_id res chain seq x y z
N THR A 1 -3.13 13.05 -27.81
CA THR A 1 -4.25 13.94 -28.08
C THR A 1 -4.90 13.47 -29.36
N VAL A 2 -6.23 13.37 -29.37
CA VAL A 2 -7.01 13.05 -30.57
C VAL A 2 -7.84 14.31 -30.88
N GLU A 3 -7.76 14.77 -32.09
CA GLU A 3 -8.47 15.98 -32.58
C GLU A 3 -9.24 15.61 -33.84
N GLY A 4 -10.38 16.25 -34.04
CA GLY A 4 -11.20 16.08 -35.22
C GLY A 4 -11.92 17.39 -35.54
N GLU A 5 -12.00 17.75 -36.84
CA GLU A 5 -12.72 18.92 -37.35
C GLU A 5 -13.71 18.42 -38.37
N ASP A 6 -14.97 18.87 -38.29
CA ASP A 6 -16.07 18.52 -39.19
C ASP A 6 -16.28 17.03 -39.43
N VAL A 7 -16.09 16.22 -38.38
CA VAL A 7 -16.24 14.77 -38.43
C VAL A 7 -17.71 14.40 -38.36
N PHE A 8 -18.24 13.77 -39.43
CA PHE A 8 -19.59 13.23 -39.44
C PHE A 8 -19.66 11.97 -38.54
N ILE A 9 -20.60 11.99 -37.58
CA ILE A 9 -20.89 10.86 -36.69
C ILE A 9 -22.37 10.50 -36.82
N PRO A 10 -22.71 9.22 -37.15
CA PRO A 10 -24.10 8.77 -37.16
C PRO A 10 -24.71 8.91 -35.74
N ILE A 11 -25.99 9.30 -35.69
CA ILE A 11 -26.69 9.55 -34.42
C ILE A 11 -26.79 8.29 -33.56
N ASP A 12 -26.80 7.12 -34.20
CA ASP A 12 -26.83 5.81 -33.52
C ASP A 12 -25.54 5.49 -32.77
N TRP A 13 -24.45 6.27 -32.97
CA TRP A 13 -23.19 6.14 -32.24
C TRP A 13 -23.20 6.83 -30.88
N ILE A 14 -24.31 7.52 -30.54
CA ILE A 14 -24.48 8.06 -29.19
C ILE A 14 -24.52 6.90 -28.21
N ILE A 15 -23.57 6.88 -27.27
CA ILE A 15 -23.48 5.85 -26.24
C ILE A 15 -24.78 5.85 -25.41
N GLY A 16 -25.45 4.68 -25.35
CA GLY A 16 -26.71 4.50 -24.66
C GLY A 16 -27.93 4.90 -25.46
N GLY A 17 -27.79 5.28 -26.76
CA GLY A 17 -28.89 5.68 -27.64
C GLY A 17 -29.19 7.16 -27.61
N GLN A 18 -30.00 7.59 -28.56
CA GLN A 18 -30.35 9.02 -28.80
C GLN A 18 -31.01 9.67 -27.58
N GLU A 19 -31.83 8.93 -26.83
CA GLU A 19 -32.51 9.38 -25.61
C GLU A 19 -31.54 9.69 -24.45
N ASN A 20 -30.29 9.28 -24.54
CA ASN A 20 -29.24 9.58 -23.59
C ASN A 20 -28.33 10.74 -24.00
N ALA A 21 -28.66 11.43 -25.11
CA ALA A 21 -27.96 12.65 -25.48
C ALA A 21 -28.02 13.69 -24.34
N GLY A 22 -26.86 14.27 -24.00
CA GLY A 22 -26.72 15.20 -22.87
C GLY A 22 -26.50 14.54 -21.48
N LYS A 23 -26.64 13.22 -21.34
CA LYS A 23 -26.45 12.52 -20.08
C LYS A 23 -25.04 11.91 -19.93
N GLY A 24 -24.14 12.12 -20.89
CA GLY A 24 -22.83 11.49 -20.98
C GLY A 24 -21.95 11.70 -19.76
N TRP A 25 -22.02 12.86 -19.10
CA TRP A 25 -21.26 13.11 -17.87
C TRP A 25 -21.66 12.15 -16.74
N ARG A 26 -22.95 11.93 -16.54
CA ARG A 26 -23.45 10.99 -15.52
C ARG A 26 -22.99 9.58 -15.84
N MET A 27 -23.16 9.14 -17.10
CA MET A 27 -22.75 7.81 -17.56
C MET A 27 -21.25 7.58 -17.35
N LEU A 28 -20.42 8.58 -17.72
CA LEU A 28 -18.98 8.52 -17.51
C LEU A 28 -18.63 8.37 -16.03
N MET A 29 -19.25 9.14 -15.14
CA MET A 29 -18.98 9.08 -13.71
C MET A 29 -19.38 7.74 -13.08
N GLU A 30 -20.50 7.16 -13.52
CA GLU A 30 -20.96 5.85 -13.06
C GLU A 30 -20.02 4.74 -13.50
N CYS A 31 -19.60 4.72 -14.76
CA CYS A 31 -18.67 3.71 -15.30
C CYS A 31 -17.26 3.85 -14.70
N LEU A 32 -16.70 5.06 -14.65
CA LEU A 32 -15.38 5.30 -14.05
C LEU A 32 -15.38 5.00 -12.55
N GLY A 33 -16.50 5.14 -11.87
CA GLY A 33 -16.63 4.84 -10.44
C GLY A 33 -16.30 3.39 -10.12
N VAL A 34 -16.72 2.43 -10.94
CA VAL A 34 -16.42 1.00 -10.79
C VAL A 34 -14.98 0.70 -11.22
N GLY A 35 -14.59 1.09 -12.43
CA GLY A 35 -13.26 0.86 -13.00
C GLY A 35 -12.14 1.40 -12.10
N ARG A 36 -12.35 2.56 -11.50
CA ARG A 36 -11.44 3.18 -10.53
C ARG A 36 -11.12 2.27 -9.33
N GLY A 37 -12.08 1.47 -8.87
CA GLY A 37 -11.89 0.53 -7.78
C GLY A 37 -11.17 -0.76 -8.17
N ILE A 38 -10.95 -1.00 -9.46
CA ILE A 38 -10.38 -2.24 -10.01
C ILE A 38 -9.00 -1.99 -10.61
N SER A 39 -8.93 -1.21 -11.70
CA SER A 39 -7.73 -1.13 -12.55
C SER A 39 -6.53 -0.49 -11.84
N LEU A 40 -6.72 0.68 -11.22
CA LEU A 40 -5.62 1.38 -10.57
C LEU A 40 -5.18 0.75 -9.25
N PRO A 41 -6.10 0.25 -8.38
CA PRO A 41 -5.69 -0.56 -7.25
C PRO A 41 -4.96 -1.85 -7.64
N ALA A 42 -5.38 -2.53 -8.72
CA ALA A 42 -4.69 -3.73 -9.23
C ALA A 42 -3.26 -3.40 -9.70
N LEU A 43 -3.08 -2.29 -10.46
CA LEU A 43 -1.76 -1.81 -10.86
C LEU A 43 -0.87 -1.52 -9.65
N ALA A 44 -1.42 -0.83 -8.66
CA ALA A 44 -0.67 -0.47 -7.46
C ALA A 44 -0.30 -1.71 -6.62
N THR A 45 -1.21 -2.67 -6.51
CA THR A 45 -0.97 -3.94 -5.80
C THR A 45 0.12 -4.74 -6.51
N ALA A 46 0.04 -4.88 -7.84
CA ALA A 46 1.06 -5.56 -8.62
C ALA A 46 2.44 -4.91 -8.47
N ALA A 47 2.52 -3.57 -8.43
CA ALA A 47 3.78 -2.86 -8.17
C ALA A 47 4.32 -3.14 -6.76
N GLY A 48 3.44 -3.23 -5.75
CA GLY A 48 3.79 -3.61 -4.38
C GLY A 48 4.34 -5.03 -4.30
N GLU A 49 3.64 -5.99 -4.89
CA GLU A 49 4.02 -7.41 -4.93
C GLU A 49 5.33 -7.63 -5.69
N MET A 50 5.48 -7.00 -6.86
CA MET A 50 6.73 -7.03 -7.62
C MET A 50 7.89 -6.44 -6.84
N SER A 51 7.69 -5.31 -6.16
CA SER A 51 8.73 -4.71 -5.32
C SER A 51 9.09 -5.63 -4.15
N TYR A 52 8.10 -6.22 -3.49
CA TYR A 52 8.34 -7.20 -2.42
C TYR A 52 9.24 -8.35 -2.89
N LEU A 53 8.88 -8.97 -4.01
CA LEU A 53 9.56 -10.16 -4.55
C LEU A 53 10.96 -9.82 -5.06
N THR A 54 11.07 -8.80 -5.93
CA THR A 54 12.33 -8.47 -6.61
C THR A 54 13.34 -7.78 -5.69
N VAL A 55 12.88 -6.82 -4.89
CA VAL A 55 13.75 -6.09 -3.96
C VAL A 55 14.18 -7.01 -2.82
N GLY A 56 13.29 -7.89 -2.33
CA GLY A 56 13.65 -8.89 -1.32
C GLY A 56 14.73 -9.85 -1.81
N ALA A 57 14.57 -10.40 -3.03
CA ALA A 57 15.59 -11.23 -3.66
C ALA A 57 16.91 -10.46 -3.87
N PHE A 58 16.84 -9.23 -4.40
CA PHE A 58 18.01 -8.38 -4.58
C PHE A 58 18.72 -8.10 -3.25
N ALA A 59 17.99 -7.70 -2.20
CA ALA A 59 18.55 -7.41 -0.89
C ALA A 59 19.24 -8.62 -0.25
N ARG A 60 18.75 -9.85 -0.54
CA ARG A 60 19.34 -11.09 -0.06
C ARG A 60 20.66 -11.43 -0.76
N ILE A 61 20.72 -11.31 -2.09
CA ILE A 61 21.86 -11.75 -2.89
C ILE A 61 22.95 -10.67 -3.04
N ARG A 62 22.60 -9.38 -2.95
CA ARG A 62 23.56 -8.28 -3.00
C ARG A 62 24.35 -8.22 -1.71
N GLN A 63 25.67 -8.18 -1.82
CA GLN A 63 26.57 -8.06 -0.68
C GLN A 63 27.40 -6.78 -0.73
N GLN A 64 27.57 -6.17 0.42
CA GLN A 64 28.53 -5.11 0.70
C GLN A 64 29.16 -5.39 2.06
N PHE A 65 30.44 -5.05 2.23
CA PHE A 65 31.16 -5.35 3.48
C PHE A 65 31.06 -6.83 3.91
N ASN A 66 31.00 -7.74 2.95
CA ASN A 66 30.87 -9.19 3.11
C ASN A 66 29.57 -9.68 3.76
N ILE A 67 28.55 -8.85 3.83
CA ILE A 67 27.21 -9.24 4.29
C ILE A 67 26.14 -8.84 3.26
N SER A 68 24.99 -9.53 3.31
CA SER A 68 23.81 -9.16 2.52
C SER A 68 23.38 -7.73 2.85
N VAL A 69 23.08 -6.92 1.84
CA VAL A 69 22.63 -5.53 2.06
C VAL A 69 21.32 -5.47 2.84
N GLY A 70 20.47 -6.49 2.72
CA GLY A 70 19.22 -6.60 3.48
C GLY A 70 19.41 -6.78 5.00
N LYS A 71 20.65 -7.00 5.47
CA LYS A 71 20.96 -7.07 6.91
C LYS A 71 21.34 -5.72 7.52
N PHE A 72 21.48 -4.66 6.71
CA PHE A 72 21.67 -3.31 7.25
C PHE A 72 20.36 -2.74 7.76
N GLU A 73 20.32 -2.22 8.97
CA GLU A 73 19.10 -1.69 9.59
C GLU A 73 18.43 -0.61 8.75
N GLY A 74 19.20 0.28 8.10
CA GLY A 74 18.64 1.28 7.17
C GLY A 74 17.97 0.67 5.94
N VAL A 75 18.44 -0.50 5.46
CA VAL A 75 17.76 -1.25 4.39
C VAL A 75 16.55 -2.00 4.93
N GLN A 76 16.65 -2.54 6.15
CA GLN A 76 15.51 -3.20 6.81
C GLN A 76 14.36 -2.22 7.06
N GLU A 77 14.63 -0.97 7.43
CA GLU A 77 13.61 0.05 7.57
C GLU A 77 12.81 0.23 6.26
N ALA A 78 13.50 0.47 5.14
CA ALA A 78 12.86 0.62 3.83
C ALA A 78 12.16 -0.68 3.36
N SER A 79 12.76 -1.85 3.61
CA SER A 79 12.16 -3.15 3.28
C SER A 79 10.89 -3.42 4.07
N SER A 80 10.84 -3.04 5.35
CA SER A 80 9.65 -3.19 6.20
C SER A 80 8.48 -2.33 5.70
N GLU A 81 8.79 -1.13 5.17
CA GLU A 81 7.79 -0.27 4.53
C GLU A 81 7.22 -0.94 3.27
N ILE A 82 8.09 -1.49 2.39
CA ILE A 82 7.65 -2.24 1.21
C ILE A 82 6.76 -3.43 1.62
N ALA A 83 7.21 -4.22 2.58
CA ALA A 83 6.53 -5.45 2.97
C ALA A 83 5.15 -5.21 3.59
N SER A 84 5.05 -4.26 4.52
CA SER A 84 3.78 -3.91 5.15
C SER A 84 2.81 -3.25 4.17
N ASP A 85 3.32 -2.43 3.26
CA ASP A 85 2.51 -1.74 2.27
C ASP A 85 2.04 -2.70 1.15
N ALA A 86 2.85 -3.69 0.74
CA ALA A 86 2.43 -4.74 -0.18
C ALA A 86 1.28 -5.59 0.41
N TYR A 87 1.39 -5.98 1.69
CA TYR A 87 0.32 -6.67 2.40
C TYR A 87 -0.96 -5.83 2.49
N MET A 88 -0.82 -4.56 2.84
CA MET A 88 -1.95 -3.62 2.91
C MET A 88 -2.62 -3.44 1.55
N LEU A 89 -1.86 -3.28 0.47
CA LEU A 89 -2.39 -3.13 -0.89
C LEU A 89 -3.23 -4.34 -1.30
N GLU A 90 -2.73 -5.54 -1.06
CA GLU A 90 -3.46 -6.77 -1.36
C GLU A 90 -4.73 -6.90 -0.54
N ALA A 91 -4.66 -6.64 0.77
CA ALA A 91 -5.82 -6.65 1.65
C ALA A 91 -6.88 -5.63 1.22
N PHE A 92 -6.45 -4.43 0.82
CA PHE A 92 -7.34 -3.36 0.39
C PHE A 92 -8.03 -3.70 -0.93
N ARG A 93 -7.25 -4.15 -1.94
CA ARG A 93 -7.76 -4.64 -3.22
C ARG A 93 -8.78 -5.77 -3.01
N TYR A 94 -8.44 -6.74 -2.17
CA TYR A 94 -9.31 -7.88 -1.87
C TYR A 94 -10.68 -7.43 -1.34
N LEU A 95 -10.72 -6.58 -0.31
CA LEU A 95 -11.99 -6.14 0.27
C LEU A 95 -12.83 -5.31 -0.70
N VAL A 96 -12.17 -4.45 -1.50
CA VAL A 96 -12.86 -3.62 -2.51
C VAL A 96 -13.50 -4.48 -3.60
N THR A 97 -12.74 -5.45 -4.12
CA THR A 97 -13.26 -6.36 -5.16
C THR A 97 -14.36 -7.27 -4.63
N CYS A 98 -14.28 -7.73 -3.38
CA CYS A 98 -15.38 -8.46 -2.74
C CYS A 98 -16.66 -7.63 -2.69
N GLY A 99 -16.59 -6.35 -2.33
CA GLY A 99 -17.75 -5.45 -2.30
C GLY A 99 -18.35 -5.23 -3.69
N LEU A 100 -17.51 -5.09 -4.72
CA LEU A 100 -17.95 -4.94 -6.11
C LEU A 100 -18.61 -6.22 -6.63
N ASN A 101 -18.05 -7.39 -6.32
CA ASN A 101 -18.61 -8.70 -6.73
C ASN A 101 -19.99 -8.97 -6.11
N GLN A 102 -20.31 -8.35 -4.98
CA GLN A 102 -21.64 -8.41 -4.37
C GLN A 102 -22.66 -7.46 -5.02
N GLY A 103 -22.31 -6.83 -6.14
CA GLY A 103 -23.17 -5.91 -6.87
C GLY A 103 -23.22 -4.49 -6.29
N GLY A 104 -22.35 -4.16 -5.34
CA GLY A 104 -22.25 -2.81 -4.79
C GLY A 104 -21.66 -1.83 -5.81
N THR A 105 -22.11 -0.58 -5.78
CA THR A 105 -21.52 0.55 -6.54
C THR A 105 -20.95 1.60 -5.58
N PRO A 106 -19.97 1.25 -4.74
CA PRO A 106 -19.54 2.07 -3.62
C PRO A 106 -18.56 3.16 -4.08
N ALA A 107 -19.08 4.28 -4.60
CA ALA A 107 -18.28 5.37 -5.16
C ALA A 107 -17.22 5.93 -4.20
N VAL A 108 -17.47 5.95 -2.89
CA VAL A 108 -16.52 6.43 -1.87
C VAL A 108 -15.40 5.42 -1.67
N MET A 109 -15.74 4.13 -1.52
CA MET A 109 -14.77 3.05 -1.35
C MET A 109 -13.81 2.94 -2.54
N THR A 110 -14.34 3.05 -3.78
CA THR A 110 -13.51 3.02 -4.99
C THR A 110 -12.61 4.25 -5.11
N ALA A 111 -13.07 5.42 -4.65
CA ALA A 111 -12.26 6.62 -4.58
C ALA A 111 -11.12 6.49 -3.55
N MET A 112 -11.40 5.92 -2.36
CA MET A 112 -10.37 5.58 -1.37
C MET A 112 -9.35 4.61 -1.96
N ALA A 113 -9.83 3.54 -2.60
CA ALA A 113 -8.97 2.51 -3.18
C ALA A 113 -8.00 3.13 -4.21
N LYS A 114 -8.49 3.92 -5.13
CA LYS A 114 -7.66 4.61 -6.12
C LYS A 114 -6.61 5.50 -5.48
N TYR A 115 -7.01 6.37 -4.57
CA TYR A 115 -6.10 7.35 -3.98
C TYR A 115 -4.99 6.67 -3.14
N TYR A 116 -5.40 5.88 -2.15
CA TYR A 116 -4.42 5.30 -1.21
C TYR A 116 -3.56 4.22 -1.86
N ALA A 117 -4.11 3.40 -2.76
CA ALA A 117 -3.31 2.40 -3.44
C ALA A 117 -2.23 3.06 -4.34
N THR A 118 -2.58 4.08 -5.14
CA THR A 118 -1.62 4.73 -6.03
C THR A 118 -0.56 5.56 -5.29
N GLU A 119 -0.91 6.21 -4.17
CA GLU A 119 0.07 6.89 -3.31
C GLU A 119 0.99 5.90 -2.60
N THR A 120 0.46 4.75 -2.19
CA THR A 120 1.28 3.67 -1.61
C THR A 120 2.20 3.07 -2.65
N MET A 121 1.73 2.83 -3.89
CA MET A 121 2.57 2.40 -5.01
C MET A 121 3.79 3.32 -5.18
N ARG A 122 3.57 4.64 -5.14
CA ARG A 122 4.66 5.63 -5.24
C ARG A 122 5.71 5.42 -4.14
N LYS A 123 5.29 5.23 -2.90
CA LYS A 123 6.19 5.01 -1.76
C LYS A 123 6.96 3.71 -1.88
N VAL A 124 6.27 2.61 -2.17
CA VAL A 124 6.88 1.29 -2.29
C VAL A 124 7.93 1.24 -3.40
N VAL A 125 7.61 1.79 -4.57
CA VAL A 125 8.55 1.81 -5.69
C VAL A 125 9.75 2.71 -5.38
N ASN A 126 9.56 3.87 -4.72
CA ASN A 126 10.67 4.71 -4.29
C ASN A 126 11.60 3.98 -3.32
N HIS A 127 11.07 3.30 -2.29
CA HIS A 127 11.89 2.49 -1.40
C HIS A 127 12.63 1.38 -2.15
N GLY A 128 11.98 0.75 -3.13
CA GLY A 128 12.61 -0.23 -4.00
C GLY A 128 13.77 0.37 -4.81
N MET A 129 13.59 1.58 -5.37
CA MET A 129 14.62 2.33 -6.09
C MET A 129 15.82 2.64 -5.18
N ASP A 130 15.57 3.07 -3.94
CA ASP A 130 16.61 3.40 -2.96
C ASP A 130 17.45 2.18 -2.60
N ILE A 131 16.81 1.03 -2.35
CA ILE A 131 17.51 -0.22 -2.01
C ILE A 131 18.32 -0.76 -3.20
N ALA A 132 17.74 -0.72 -4.41
CA ALA A 132 18.39 -1.23 -5.61
C ALA A 132 19.47 -0.29 -6.14
N GLY A 133 19.40 1.01 -5.82
CA GLY A 133 20.38 2.04 -6.22
C GLY A 133 20.55 2.11 -7.74
N GLY A 134 21.80 2.17 -8.22
CA GLY A 134 22.11 2.29 -9.64
C GLY A 134 21.46 1.21 -10.53
N ARG A 135 21.21 0.02 -9.97
CA ARG A 135 20.54 -1.08 -10.66
C ARG A 135 19.10 -0.74 -11.09
N ALA A 136 18.41 0.10 -10.30
CA ALA A 136 17.05 0.55 -10.60
C ALA A 136 16.99 1.86 -11.40
N ILE A 137 18.10 2.62 -11.43
CA ILE A 137 18.16 3.92 -12.12
C ILE A 137 18.53 3.75 -13.60
N GLN A 138 19.52 2.91 -13.91
CA GLN A 138 19.97 2.68 -15.27
C GLN A 138 18.88 1.98 -16.08
N LEU A 139 18.44 2.61 -17.17
CA LEU A 139 17.44 2.03 -18.07
C LEU A 139 18.03 0.83 -18.82
N GLY A 140 17.14 -0.05 -19.28
CA GLY A 140 17.46 -1.22 -20.06
C GLY A 140 16.64 -2.44 -19.66
N PRO A 141 16.69 -3.53 -20.44
CA PRO A 141 15.96 -4.76 -20.19
C PRO A 141 16.22 -5.41 -18.83
N ARG A 142 17.36 -5.14 -18.22
CA ARG A 142 17.71 -5.68 -16.89
C ARG A 142 17.12 -4.89 -15.73
N ASN A 143 16.55 -3.71 -15.98
CA ASN A 143 15.95 -2.90 -14.92
C ASN A 143 14.54 -3.41 -14.59
N PHE A 144 14.27 -3.70 -13.32
CA PHE A 144 13.01 -4.28 -12.87
C PHE A 144 12.04 -3.26 -12.23
N LEU A 145 12.44 -1.98 -12.07
CA LEU A 145 11.62 -0.95 -11.43
C LEU A 145 11.37 0.31 -12.27
N ALA A 146 12.28 0.63 -13.21
CA ALA A 146 12.25 1.92 -13.90
C ALA A 146 10.93 2.19 -14.66
N LEU A 147 10.39 1.20 -15.36
CA LEU A 147 9.13 1.36 -16.09
C LEU A 147 7.95 1.60 -15.15
N THR A 148 7.91 0.89 -14.03
CA THR A 148 6.89 1.09 -12.98
C THR A 148 7.03 2.50 -12.39
N TYR A 149 8.25 2.93 -12.07
CA TYR A 149 8.52 4.27 -11.55
C TYR A 149 8.05 5.37 -12.52
N GLN A 150 8.34 5.22 -13.81
CA GLN A 150 7.92 6.19 -14.85
C GLN A 150 6.41 6.22 -15.06
N ALA A 151 5.71 5.10 -14.82
CA ALA A 151 4.26 5.01 -14.97
C ALA A 151 3.46 5.58 -13.78
N ILE A 152 4.08 5.75 -12.60
CA ILE A 152 3.40 6.24 -11.38
C ILE A 152 2.58 7.53 -11.62
N PRO A 153 3.11 8.59 -12.27
CA PRO A 153 2.36 9.83 -12.48
C PRO A 153 1.05 9.64 -13.27
N ILE A 154 1.00 8.64 -14.15
CA ILE A 154 -0.23 8.31 -14.88
C ILE A 154 -1.31 7.88 -13.88
N ALA A 155 -1.00 6.91 -13.01
CA ALA A 155 -1.93 6.41 -12.01
C ALA A 155 -2.39 7.49 -11.00
N ILE A 156 -1.55 8.50 -10.74
CA ILE A 156 -1.88 9.62 -9.86
C ILE A 156 -2.87 10.59 -10.50
N THR A 157 -2.80 10.79 -11.83
CA THR A 157 -3.56 11.82 -12.54
C THR A 157 -4.85 11.33 -13.18
N VAL A 158 -4.89 10.10 -13.70
CA VAL A 158 -6.09 9.58 -14.39
C VAL A 158 -7.20 9.18 -13.43
N GLU A 159 -8.42 9.05 -13.95
CA GLU A 159 -9.64 8.64 -13.22
C GLU A 159 -9.93 9.48 -11.95
N GLY A 160 -9.60 10.74 -12.03
CA GLY A 160 -9.68 11.72 -10.94
C GLY A 160 -8.33 11.91 -10.27
N ALA A 161 -7.75 13.11 -10.44
CA ALA A 161 -6.47 13.46 -9.83
C ALA A 161 -6.49 13.22 -8.31
N ASN A 162 -5.43 12.67 -7.77
CA ASN A 162 -5.37 12.28 -6.36
C ASN A 162 -5.66 13.45 -5.40
N ILE A 163 -5.17 14.66 -5.71
CA ILE A 163 -5.44 15.85 -4.91
C ILE A 163 -6.95 16.09 -4.77
N LEU A 164 -7.69 16.06 -5.89
CA LEU A 164 -9.13 16.22 -5.91
C LEU A 164 -9.85 15.05 -5.21
N THR A 165 -9.41 13.83 -5.48
CA THR A 165 -10.03 12.62 -4.92
C THR A 165 -9.99 12.63 -3.39
N ARG A 166 -8.83 12.93 -2.80
CA ARG A 166 -8.67 12.98 -1.35
C ARG A 166 -9.53 14.06 -0.70
N SER A 167 -9.51 15.28 -1.22
CA SER A 167 -10.14 16.43 -0.56
C SER A 167 -11.64 16.52 -0.80
N LEU A 168 -12.11 16.23 -2.02
CA LEU A 168 -13.51 16.46 -2.40
C LEU A 168 -14.33 15.18 -2.55
N MET A 169 -13.74 14.09 -3.09
CA MET A 169 -14.54 12.91 -3.40
C MET A 169 -14.76 12.02 -2.16
N ILE A 170 -13.71 11.72 -1.39
CA ILE A 170 -13.79 10.77 -0.27
C ILE A 170 -14.66 11.33 0.85
N PHE A 171 -14.36 12.51 1.37
CA PHE A 171 -15.15 13.07 2.46
C PHE A 171 -16.21 14.06 1.97
N GLY A 172 -15.90 14.99 1.07
CA GLY A 172 -16.83 16.01 0.63
C GLY A 172 -18.12 15.44 0.00
N GLN A 173 -17.99 14.46 -0.90
CA GLN A 173 -19.14 13.74 -1.45
C GLN A 173 -19.56 12.55 -0.59
N GLY A 174 -18.59 11.89 0.06
CA GLY A 174 -18.85 10.72 0.88
C GLY A 174 -19.69 11.02 2.11
N SER A 175 -19.45 12.13 2.79
CA SER A 175 -20.23 12.54 3.97
C SER A 175 -21.72 12.75 3.61
N MET A 176 -22.01 13.30 2.45
CA MET A 176 -23.39 13.48 2.00
C MET A 176 -24.10 12.16 1.66
N ARG A 177 -23.35 11.15 1.19
CA ARG A 177 -23.92 9.87 0.74
C ARG A 177 -23.97 8.81 1.82
N CYS A 178 -23.02 8.84 2.74
CA CYS A 178 -22.82 7.78 3.75
C CYS A 178 -23.29 8.19 5.15
N HIS A 179 -23.56 9.49 5.39
CA HIS A 179 -24.09 9.95 6.67
C HIS A 179 -25.57 9.51 6.83
N PRO A 180 -25.97 8.96 7.99
CA PRO A 180 -27.30 8.39 8.17
C PRO A 180 -28.47 9.37 7.97
N TYR A 181 -28.26 10.65 8.21
CA TYR A 181 -29.33 11.67 8.21
C TYR A 181 -29.12 12.77 7.17
N LEU A 182 -27.88 13.17 6.88
CA LEU A 182 -27.57 14.40 6.14
C LEU A 182 -28.20 14.44 4.75
N PHE A 183 -28.23 13.33 4.02
CA PHE A 183 -28.79 13.29 2.67
C PHE A 183 -30.30 13.54 2.68
N GLU A 184 -31.04 12.91 3.59
CA GLU A 184 -32.46 13.06 3.74
C GLU A 184 -32.83 14.46 4.25
N GLU A 185 -32.08 15.01 5.21
CA GLU A 185 -32.23 16.40 5.66
C GLU A 185 -32.11 17.41 4.51
N LEU A 186 -31.10 17.24 3.64
CA LEU A 186 -30.90 18.10 2.48
C LEU A 186 -32.00 17.96 1.43
N GLN A 187 -32.53 16.76 1.22
CA GLN A 187 -33.66 16.54 0.31
C GLN A 187 -34.93 17.20 0.83
N LEU A 188 -35.19 17.13 2.14
CA LEU A 188 -36.37 17.79 2.74
C LEU A 188 -36.29 19.31 2.63
N LEU A 189 -35.09 19.90 2.75
CA LEU A 189 -34.89 21.34 2.56
C LEU A 189 -35.15 21.82 1.13
N GLN A 190 -35.03 20.93 0.16
CA GLN A 190 -35.28 21.21 -1.27
C GLN A 190 -36.69 20.79 -1.75
N SER A 191 -37.54 20.26 -0.85
CA SER A 191 -38.88 19.79 -1.17
C SER A 191 -39.82 20.93 -1.51
N ASP A 192 -40.66 20.76 -2.53
CA ASP A 192 -41.73 21.71 -2.89
C ASP A 192 -42.90 21.68 -1.90
N ASP A 193 -43.18 20.56 -1.27
CA ASP A 193 -44.18 20.38 -0.20
C ASP A 193 -43.61 20.82 1.16
N LYS A 194 -43.53 22.13 1.38
CA LYS A 194 -42.91 22.67 2.59
C LYS A 194 -43.60 22.31 3.90
N ALA A 195 -44.91 22.14 3.92
CA ALA A 195 -45.64 21.82 5.16
C ALA A 195 -45.30 20.43 5.70
N ASN A 196 -45.31 19.46 4.79
CA ASN A 196 -44.97 18.06 5.12
C ASN A 196 -43.46 17.90 5.36
N ALA A 197 -42.63 18.68 4.63
CA ALA A 197 -41.18 18.66 4.77
C ALA A 197 -40.71 19.17 6.13
N VAL A 198 -41.34 20.23 6.68
CA VAL A 198 -40.97 20.78 8.01
C VAL A 198 -41.17 19.75 9.11
N GLN A 199 -42.33 19.07 9.16
CA GLN A 199 -42.60 18.09 10.20
C GLN A 199 -41.62 16.90 10.13
N LYS A 200 -41.36 16.40 8.92
CA LYS A 200 -40.39 15.30 8.72
C LYS A 200 -38.96 15.74 9.05
N PHE A 201 -38.60 16.99 8.74
CA PHE A 201 -37.29 17.54 9.06
C PHE A 201 -37.08 17.66 10.55
N ASP A 202 -38.08 18.11 11.32
CA ASP A 202 -37.98 18.19 12.76
C ASP A 202 -37.76 16.82 13.40
N ASP A 203 -38.54 15.80 12.99
CA ASP A 203 -38.38 14.43 13.47
C ASP A 203 -36.98 13.87 13.15
N LEU A 204 -36.46 14.16 11.95
CA LEU A 204 -35.17 13.71 11.49
C LEU A 204 -34.04 14.42 12.24
N LEU A 205 -34.17 15.70 12.45
CA LEU A 205 -33.20 16.53 13.19
C LEU A 205 -33.07 16.06 14.66
N PHE A 206 -34.18 15.76 15.34
CA PHE A 206 -34.11 15.19 16.70
C PHE A 206 -33.43 13.84 16.75
N LYS A 207 -33.68 12.97 15.76
CA LYS A 207 -32.96 11.68 15.64
C LYS A 207 -31.46 11.90 15.40
N HIS A 208 -31.11 12.85 14.55
CA HIS A 208 -29.71 13.20 14.27
C HIS A 208 -29.02 13.74 15.53
N LEU A 209 -29.64 14.65 16.27
CA LEU A 209 -29.11 15.16 17.53
C LEU A 209 -28.91 14.05 18.57
N ALA A 210 -29.88 13.15 18.72
CA ALA A 210 -29.77 11.98 19.60
C ALA A 210 -28.64 11.04 19.18
N TYR A 211 -28.45 10.83 17.88
CA TYR A 211 -27.36 10.06 17.33
C TYR A 211 -26.00 10.70 17.66
N THR A 212 -25.82 11.99 17.40
CA THR A 212 -24.58 12.73 17.70
C THR A 212 -24.24 12.69 19.20
N PHE A 213 -25.27 12.87 20.07
CA PHE A 213 -25.08 12.74 21.52
C PHE A 213 -24.64 11.31 21.92
N ASN A 214 -25.26 10.28 21.35
CA ASN A 214 -24.88 8.89 21.59
C ASN A 214 -23.42 8.63 21.14
N ARG A 215 -23.00 9.18 19.99
CA ARG A 215 -21.60 9.08 19.51
C ARG A 215 -20.64 9.80 20.43
N GLY A 216 -21.00 10.97 20.94
CA GLY A 216 -20.23 11.69 21.94
C GLY A 216 -20.03 10.90 23.23
N ALA A 217 -21.11 10.31 23.77
CA ALA A 217 -21.06 9.45 24.95
C ALA A 217 -20.19 8.20 24.73
N ARG A 218 -20.32 7.55 23.58
CA ARG A 218 -19.46 6.41 23.20
C ARG A 218 -18.01 6.82 23.05
N SER A 219 -17.71 7.92 22.36
CA SER A 219 -16.34 8.42 22.19
C SER A 219 -15.69 8.71 23.54
N PHE A 220 -16.43 9.32 24.47
CA PHE A 220 -15.96 9.57 25.82
C PHE A 220 -15.67 8.27 26.57
N ALA A 221 -16.62 7.34 26.61
CA ALA A 221 -16.44 6.04 27.25
C ALA A 221 -15.24 5.28 26.66
N TYR A 222 -15.13 5.24 25.33
CA TYR A 222 -14.03 4.57 24.63
C TYR A 222 -12.69 5.31 24.81
N GLY A 223 -12.71 6.61 25.06
CA GLY A 223 -11.53 7.37 25.41
C GLY A 223 -10.82 6.83 26.65
N TRP A 224 -11.61 6.35 27.64
CA TRP A 224 -11.12 5.77 28.90
C TRP A 224 -10.93 4.26 28.87
N THR A 225 -11.79 3.53 28.16
CA THR A 225 -11.78 2.04 28.11
C THR A 225 -10.94 1.48 26.97
N GLY A 226 -10.52 2.31 26.03
CA GLY A 226 -9.81 1.90 24.82
C GLY A 226 -10.69 1.42 23.69
N GLY A 227 -12.01 1.34 23.86
CA GLY A 227 -12.99 0.93 22.85
C GLY A 227 -13.96 -0.16 23.33
N SER A 228 -14.92 -0.54 22.47
CA SER A 228 -15.77 -1.71 22.70
C SER A 228 -15.04 -3.00 22.40
N SER A 229 -15.30 -4.03 23.20
CA SER A 229 -14.81 -5.39 22.95
C SER A 229 -15.64 -6.15 21.90
N ASP A 230 -16.66 -5.52 21.32
CA ASP A 230 -17.46 -6.11 20.25
C ASP A 230 -16.57 -6.37 19.03
N ALA A 231 -16.48 -7.64 18.66
CA ALA A 231 -15.75 -8.09 17.50
C ALA A 231 -16.62 -9.07 16.67
N PRO A 232 -16.39 -9.20 15.35
CA PRO A 232 -17.07 -10.21 14.55
C PRO A 232 -16.79 -11.63 15.06
N GLN A 233 -17.69 -12.57 14.77
CA GLN A 233 -17.48 -13.99 15.11
C GLN A 233 -16.24 -14.60 14.46
N SER A 234 -15.75 -14.03 13.34
CA SER A 234 -14.53 -14.43 12.66
C SER A 234 -13.26 -14.01 13.39
N ALA A 235 -13.35 -13.09 14.36
CA ALA A 235 -12.21 -12.56 15.07
C ALA A 235 -11.59 -13.61 16.00
N ASP A 236 -10.28 -13.75 15.91
CA ASP A 236 -9.46 -14.51 16.83
C ASP A 236 -8.84 -13.60 17.91
N GLN A 237 -8.01 -14.17 18.78
CA GLN A 237 -7.36 -13.42 19.85
C GLN A 237 -6.49 -12.27 19.32
N PHE A 238 -5.84 -12.46 18.17
CA PHE A 238 -5.02 -11.43 17.54
C PHE A 238 -5.87 -10.27 17.03
N THR A 239 -6.90 -10.57 16.21
CA THR A 239 -7.72 -9.55 15.54
C THR A 239 -8.68 -8.83 16.47
N ALA A 240 -9.17 -9.49 17.53
CA ALA A 240 -10.13 -8.92 18.49
C ALA A 240 -9.63 -7.61 19.13
N SER A 241 -8.37 -7.52 19.48
CA SER A 241 -7.76 -6.31 20.07
C SER A 241 -7.80 -5.11 19.12
N TYR A 242 -7.63 -5.34 17.83
CA TYR A 242 -7.65 -4.31 16.80
C TYR A 242 -9.08 -3.85 16.48
N TYR A 243 -10.08 -4.73 16.52
CA TYR A 243 -11.49 -4.32 16.41
C TYR A 243 -11.90 -3.37 17.53
N LYS A 244 -11.37 -3.56 18.74
CA LYS A 244 -11.56 -2.62 19.85
C LYS A 244 -11.09 -1.21 19.48
N THR A 245 -9.91 -1.10 18.87
CA THR A 245 -9.34 0.16 18.39
C THR A 245 -10.16 0.77 17.25
N ILE A 246 -10.61 -0.06 16.28
CA ILE A 246 -11.48 0.39 15.18
C ILE A 246 -12.79 0.96 15.74
N ASN A 247 -13.43 0.27 16.68
CA ASN A 247 -14.68 0.73 17.31
C ASN A 247 -14.51 2.11 17.97
N ARG A 248 -13.39 2.33 18.67
CA ARG A 248 -13.05 3.62 19.26
C ARG A 248 -12.90 4.70 18.21
N PHE A 249 -12.04 4.50 17.23
CA PHE A 249 -11.76 5.51 16.20
C PHE A 249 -12.95 5.75 15.27
N SER A 250 -13.79 4.75 15.02
CA SER A 250 -15.03 4.91 14.27
C SER A 250 -16.04 5.81 15.01
N ALA A 251 -16.20 5.63 16.34
CA ALA A 251 -17.05 6.49 17.14
C ALA A 251 -16.51 7.95 17.15
N ASN A 252 -15.20 8.11 17.33
CA ASN A 252 -14.53 9.41 17.27
C ASN A 252 -14.70 10.07 15.89
N PHE A 253 -14.56 9.32 14.82
CA PHE A 253 -14.74 9.82 13.45
C PHE A 253 -16.17 10.33 13.20
N SER A 254 -17.17 9.58 13.64
CA SER A 254 -18.57 9.99 13.53
C SER A 254 -18.82 11.33 14.26
N LEU A 255 -18.40 11.45 15.51
CA LEU A 255 -18.56 12.69 16.30
C LEU A 255 -17.84 13.88 15.65
N VAL A 256 -16.61 13.66 15.18
CA VAL A 256 -15.80 14.73 14.56
C VAL A 256 -16.35 15.14 13.21
N SER A 257 -16.95 14.20 12.46
CA SER A 257 -17.64 14.48 11.20
C SER A 257 -18.86 15.37 11.44
N ASP A 258 -19.70 15.05 12.43
CA ASP A 258 -20.86 15.87 12.80
C ASP A 258 -20.43 17.28 13.23
N MET A 259 -19.38 17.38 14.05
CA MET A 259 -18.81 18.67 14.43
C MET A 259 -18.37 19.50 13.21
N ALA A 260 -17.67 18.85 12.27
CA ALA A 260 -17.15 19.53 11.08
C ALA A 260 -18.30 19.98 10.14
N LEU A 261 -19.29 19.12 9.93
CA LEU A 261 -20.48 19.43 9.11
C LEU A 261 -21.35 20.52 9.74
N GLY A 262 -21.61 20.43 11.03
CA GLY A 262 -22.44 21.39 11.75
C GLY A 262 -21.81 22.78 11.89
N LEU A 263 -20.49 22.86 12.13
CA LEU A 263 -19.81 24.14 12.36
C LEU A 263 -19.30 24.82 11.08
N LEU A 264 -18.99 24.03 10.04
CA LEU A 264 -18.42 24.57 8.80
C LEU A 264 -19.41 24.56 7.64
N ALA A 265 -20.42 23.68 7.67
CA ALA A 265 -21.45 23.57 6.64
C ALA A 265 -20.87 23.66 5.20
N GLY A 266 -21.32 24.59 4.38
CA GLY A 266 -20.85 24.82 3.02
C GLY A 266 -19.38 25.23 2.92
N ASP A 267 -18.79 25.81 3.96
CA ASP A 267 -17.38 26.21 3.97
C ASP A 267 -16.43 25.03 3.99
N LEU A 268 -16.88 23.85 4.45
CA LEU A 268 -16.08 22.64 4.44
C LEU A 268 -15.60 22.25 3.02
N LYS A 269 -16.37 22.56 1.98
CA LYS A 269 -15.97 22.36 0.59
C LYS A 269 -14.76 23.19 0.17
N ARG A 270 -14.55 24.35 0.81
CA ARG A 270 -13.42 25.24 0.56
C ARG A 270 -12.23 24.98 1.48
N LYS A 271 -12.46 24.26 2.59
CA LYS A 271 -11.43 23.90 3.56
C LYS A 271 -10.88 22.51 3.27
N GLU A 272 -10.32 22.35 2.07
CA GLU A 272 -9.90 21.06 1.53
C GLU A 272 -8.84 20.33 2.39
N MET A 273 -7.98 21.06 3.11
CA MET A 273 -7.03 20.45 4.05
C MET A 273 -7.74 19.76 5.23
N LEU A 274 -8.89 20.29 5.67
CA LEU A 274 -9.66 19.65 6.73
C LEU A 274 -10.45 18.46 6.22
N SER A 275 -11.14 18.60 5.06
CA SER A 275 -11.83 17.48 4.43
C SER A 275 -10.86 16.36 4.03
N GLY A 276 -9.64 16.70 3.61
CA GLY A 276 -8.58 15.72 3.37
C GLY A 276 -8.18 14.93 4.61
N ARG A 277 -8.04 15.58 5.78
CA ARG A 277 -7.77 14.87 7.04
C ARG A 277 -8.92 13.98 7.50
N LEU A 278 -10.16 14.43 7.29
CA LEU A 278 -11.34 13.59 7.53
C LEU A 278 -11.37 12.38 6.58
N ALA A 279 -10.98 12.58 5.32
CA ALA A 279 -10.83 11.50 4.35
C ALA A 279 -9.73 10.50 4.77
N ASP A 280 -8.60 10.99 5.30
CA ASP A 280 -7.51 10.13 5.81
C ASP A 280 -7.99 9.25 6.98
N ILE A 281 -8.73 9.81 7.93
CA ILE A 281 -9.29 9.04 9.06
C ILE A 281 -10.21 7.95 8.53
N HIS A 282 -11.17 8.30 7.66
CA HIS A 282 -12.14 7.38 7.10
C HIS A 282 -11.47 6.25 6.32
N ALA A 283 -10.54 6.59 5.45
CA ALA A 283 -9.87 5.62 4.60
C ALA A 283 -8.96 4.67 5.40
N HIS A 284 -8.21 5.18 6.38
CA HIS A 284 -7.38 4.31 7.21
C HIS A 284 -8.18 3.41 8.16
N LEU A 285 -9.40 3.82 8.57
CA LEU A 285 -10.34 2.93 9.24
C LEU A 285 -10.78 1.78 8.31
N PHE A 286 -11.08 2.09 7.05
CA PHE A 286 -11.43 1.09 6.05
C PHE A 286 -10.23 0.18 5.72
N ILE A 287 -9.02 0.72 5.56
CA ILE A 287 -7.78 -0.03 5.35
C ILE A 287 -7.51 -0.98 6.53
N ALA A 288 -7.62 -0.51 7.77
CA ALA A 288 -7.45 -1.37 8.95
C ALA A 288 -8.47 -2.51 8.97
N THR A 289 -9.72 -2.23 8.60
CA THR A 289 -10.76 -3.27 8.45
C THR A 289 -10.41 -4.25 7.34
N ALA A 290 -9.90 -3.76 6.20
CA ALA A 290 -9.48 -4.61 5.09
C ALA A 290 -8.34 -5.56 5.48
N ILE A 291 -7.33 -5.06 6.20
CA ILE A 291 -6.22 -5.87 6.71
C ILE A 291 -6.72 -6.98 7.62
N LEU A 292 -7.63 -6.68 8.56
CA LEU A 292 -8.20 -7.68 9.46
C LEU A 292 -9.01 -8.74 8.69
N LYS A 293 -9.86 -8.31 7.74
CA LYS A 293 -10.67 -9.23 6.95
C LYS A 293 -9.83 -10.12 6.04
N TYR A 294 -8.76 -9.58 5.46
CA TYR A 294 -7.85 -10.35 4.64
C TYR A 294 -7.08 -11.39 5.46
N TYR A 295 -6.56 -11.00 6.63
CA TYR A 295 -5.90 -11.91 7.56
C TYR A 295 -6.85 -13.02 8.06
N GLU A 296 -8.09 -12.66 8.42
CA GLU A 296 -9.11 -13.63 8.86
C GLU A 296 -9.47 -14.65 7.77
N ALA A 297 -9.45 -14.24 6.50
CA ALA A 297 -9.72 -15.11 5.35
C ALA A 297 -8.48 -15.91 4.89
N GLY A 298 -7.27 -15.51 5.31
CA GLY A 298 -6.00 -16.12 4.93
C GLY A 298 -5.65 -17.37 5.72
N GLN A 299 -4.40 -17.82 5.58
CA GLN A 299 -3.88 -19.02 6.25
C GLN A 299 -3.48 -18.75 7.70
N LYS A 300 -3.44 -17.49 8.12
CA LYS A 300 -3.06 -17.04 9.46
C LYS A 300 -1.68 -17.53 9.91
N THR A 301 -0.75 -17.59 8.97
CA THR A 301 0.63 -17.95 9.25
C THR A 301 1.31 -16.86 10.10
N GLU A 302 2.40 -17.21 10.76
CA GLU A 302 3.22 -16.24 11.52
C GLU A 302 3.68 -15.08 10.61
N ALA A 303 4.11 -15.39 9.40
CA ALA A 303 4.51 -14.38 8.42
C ALA A 303 3.36 -13.41 8.10
N GLU A 304 2.14 -13.92 7.82
CA GLU A 304 0.97 -13.07 7.59
C GLU A 304 0.63 -12.22 8.82
N GLN A 305 0.74 -12.81 10.02
CA GLN A 305 0.47 -12.11 11.28
C GLN A 305 1.43 -10.91 11.50
N LEU A 306 2.72 -11.10 11.23
CA LEU A 306 3.73 -10.04 11.35
C LEU A 306 3.47 -8.91 10.33
N HIS A 307 3.19 -9.24 9.07
CA HIS A 307 2.81 -8.25 8.06
C HIS A 307 1.54 -7.48 8.45
N ALA A 308 0.49 -8.20 8.86
CA ALA A 308 -0.77 -7.60 9.30
C ALA A 308 -0.56 -6.68 10.52
N LYS A 309 0.24 -7.11 11.50
CA LYS A 309 0.56 -6.34 12.71
C LYS A 309 1.20 -5.01 12.35
N LEU A 310 2.24 -5.01 11.50
CA LEU A 310 2.94 -3.79 11.09
C LEU A 310 2.01 -2.87 10.27
N ALA A 311 1.27 -3.42 9.31
CA ALA A 311 0.34 -2.66 8.49
C ALA A 311 -0.80 -2.03 9.32
N LEU A 312 -1.34 -2.74 10.33
CA LEU A 312 -2.35 -2.21 11.25
C LEU A 312 -1.81 -1.09 12.13
N GLN A 313 -0.59 -1.25 12.69
CA GLN A 313 0.03 -0.20 13.50
C GLN A 313 0.25 1.07 12.68
N LYS A 314 0.70 0.96 11.43
CA LYS A 314 0.83 2.10 10.50
C LYS A 314 -0.54 2.75 10.22
N ALA A 315 -1.57 1.96 9.94
CA ALA A 315 -2.92 2.48 9.67
C ALA A 315 -3.47 3.26 10.88
N PHE A 316 -3.36 2.72 12.09
CA PHE A 316 -3.82 3.41 13.31
C PHE A 316 -3.00 4.65 13.65
N LEU A 317 -1.69 4.63 13.40
CA LEU A 317 -0.86 5.82 13.56
C LEU A 317 -1.32 6.93 12.62
N ASN A 318 -1.58 6.60 11.35
CA ASN A 318 -2.08 7.57 10.36
C ASN A 318 -3.46 8.14 10.77
N ILE A 319 -4.36 7.32 11.31
CA ILE A 319 -5.64 7.78 11.86
C ILE A 319 -5.39 8.80 12.99
N GLN A 320 -4.54 8.46 13.94
CA GLN A 320 -4.22 9.35 15.06
C GLN A 320 -3.62 10.67 14.59
N GLU A 321 -2.65 10.65 13.70
CA GLU A 321 -2.03 11.86 13.15
C GLU A 321 -3.03 12.72 12.38
N ALA A 322 -3.95 12.11 11.65
CA ALA A 322 -5.00 12.83 10.95
C ALA A 322 -5.98 13.52 11.93
N PHE A 323 -6.36 12.86 13.04
CA PHE A 323 -7.14 13.50 14.10
C PHE A 323 -6.41 14.69 14.73
N TRP A 324 -5.14 14.54 15.07
CA TRP A 324 -4.33 15.64 15.62
C TRP A 324 -4.24 16.79 14.65
N GLY A 325 -3.88 16.52 13.40
CA GLY A 325 -3.82 17.52 12.35
C GLY A 325 -5.17 18.24 12.13
N LEU A 326 -6.29 17.55 12.30
CA LEU A 326 -7.62 18.13 12.20
C LEU A 326 -7.89 19.10 13.39
N PHE A 327 -7.73 18.63 14.64
CA PHE A 327 -8.00 19.44 15.83
C PHE A 327 -7.11 20.68 15.91
N ASP A 328 -5.82 20.54 15.61
CA ASP A 328 -4.85 21.64 15.69
C ASP A 328 -5.14 22.73 14.64
N ASN A 329 -5.78 22.39 13.53
CA ASN A 329 -6.09 23.31 12.44
C ASN A 329 -7.59 23.67 12.31
N PHE A 330 -8.45 23.18 13.22
CA PHE A 330 -9.87 23.46 13.15
C PHE A 330 -10.13 24.95 13.47
N PRO A 331 -10.97 25.67 12.68
CA PRO A 331 -11.19 27.12 12.87
C PRO A 331 -11.83 27.46 14.22
N ALA A 332 -12.85 26.70 14.63
CA ALA A 332 -13.53 26.89 15.92
C ALA A 332 -12.73 26.17 17.03
N LYS A 333 -11.79 26.87 17.64
CA LYS A 333 -10.82 26.30 18.59
C LYS A 333 -11.44 25.69 19.84
N LEU A 334 -12.43 26.34 20.44
CA LEU A 334 -13.07 25.88 21.69
C LEU A 334 -13.85 24.56 21.46
N PRO A 335 -14.77 24.46 20.48
CA PRO A 335 -15.42 23.20 20.18
C PRO A 335 -14.42 22.08 19.79
N ALA A 336 -13.40 22.40 19.01
CA ALA A 336 -12.38 21.41 18.63
C ALA A 336 -11.60 20.88 19.84
N ALA A 337 -11.21 21.76 20.78
CA ALA A 337 -10.52 21.36 22.01
C ALA A 337 -11.41 20.48 22.90
N PHE A 338 -12.71 20.82 23.01
CA PHE A 338 -13.67 20.02 23.77
C PHE A 338 -13.88 18.63 23.16
N VAL A 339 -14.09 18.54 21.85
CA VAL A 339 -14.25 17.26 21.16
C VAL A 339 -12.94 16.45 21.20
N LYS A 340 -11.77 17.10 21.08
CA LYS A 340 -10.46 16.46 21.26
C LYS A 340 -10.36 15.81 22.64
N TRP A 341 -10.79 16.50 23.69
CA TRP A 341 -10.80 15.95 25.05
C TRP A 341 -11.77 14.77 25.20
N ILE A 342 -12.96 14.82 24.59
CA ILE A 342 -13.90 13.69 24.56
C ILE A 342 -13.26 12.46 23.89
N CYS A 343 -12.67 12.64 22.72
CA CYS A 343 -12.11 11.53 21.94
C CYS A 343 -10.81 10.96 22.52
N PHE A 344 -9.98 11.84 23.09
CA PHE A 344 -8.61 11.54 23.51
C PHE A 344 -8.28 12.12 24.90
N PRO A 345 -9.03 11.73 25.96
CA PRO A 345 -8.80 12.26 27.31
C PRO A 345 -7.39 11.92 27.84
N LEU A 346 -6.80 10.82 27.40
CA LEU A 346 -5.45 10.36 27.75
C LEU A 346 -4.38 10.79 26.73
N GLY A 347 -4.72 11.66 25.78
CA GLY A 347 -3.79 12.07 24.73
C GLY A 347 -3.58 11.03 23.62
N ARG A 348 -2.37 10.99 23.06
CA ARG A 348 -1.99 10.01 22.01
C ARG A 348 -1.94 8.61 22.60
N VAL A 349 -2.53 7.64 21.89
CA VAL A 349 -2.67 6.26 22.37
C VAL A 349 -2.02 5.23 21.45
N ILE A 350 -1.64 5.65 20.26
CA ILE A 350 -0.95 4.80 19.27
C ILE A 350 0.51 5.24 19.22
N SER A 351 1.41 4.32 19.48
CA SER A 351 2.86 4.50 19.30
C SER A 351 3.28 4.09 17.90
N LYS A 352 4.46 4.58 17.48
CA LYS A 352 5.10 4.10 16.25
C LYS A 352 5.43 2.62 16.38
N PRO A 353 5.47 1.89 15.24
CA PRO A 353 5.99 0.52 15.23
C PRO A 353 7.41 0.48 15.79
N ASP A 354 7.72 -0.56 16.57
CA ASP A 354 9.06 -0.78 17.08
C ASP A 354 10.01 -1.32 15.99
N ASP A 355 11.31 -1.16 16.22
CA ASP A 355 12.32 -1.54 15.25
C ASP A 355 12.45 -3.07 15.13
N GLU A 356 12.20 -3.82 16.20
CA GLU A 356 12.23 -5.29 16.18
C GLU A 356 11.15 -5.83 15.22
N LEU A 357 9.92 -5.33 15.29
CA LEU A 357 8.87 -5.73 14.36
C LEU A 357 9.21 -5.38 12.91
N LYS A 358 9.81 -4.19 12.67
CA LYS A 358 10.25 -3.81 11.33
C LYS A 358 11.33 -4.76 10.80
N GLN A 359 12.31 -5.11 11.63
CA GLN A 359 13.37 -6.05 11.27
C GLN A 359 12.82 -7.44 10.94
N GLN A 360 11.92 -7.97 11.78
CA GLN A 360 11.25 -9.26 11.52
C GLN A 360 10.50 -9.26 10.19
N VAL A 361 9.74 -8.20 9.90
CA VAL A 361 8.99 -8.09 8.63
C VAL A 361 9.92 -7.91 7.44
N ALA A 362 11.02 -7.15 7.58
CA ALA A 362 12.01 -6.99 6.53
C ALA A 362 12.75 -8.30 6.20
N GLU A 363 13.03 -9.11 7.19
CA GLU A 363 13.66 -10.43 7.01
C GLU A 363 12.76 -11.37 6.20
N LEU A 364 11.45 -11.33 6.43
CA LEU A 364 10.49 -12.12 5.65
C LEU A 364 10.54 -11.84 4.15
N MET A 365 10.85 -10.62 3.71
CA MET A 365 11.02 -10.34 2.28
C MET A 365 12.16 -11.15 1.64
N MET A 366 13.16 -11.55 2.44
CA MET A 366 14.35 -12.27 2.00
C MET A 366 14.25 -13.78 2.22
N GLU A 367 13.06 -14.28 2.58
CA GLU A 367 12.83 -15.69 2.90
C GLU A 367 11.63 -16.24 2.12
N GLU A 368 11.58 -17.56 1.97
CA GLU A 368 10.42 -18.25 1.41
C GLU A 368 9.42 -18.58 2.51
N HIS A 369 8.18 -18.21 2.28
CA HIS A 369 7.04 -18.49 3.15
C HIS A 369 5.73 -18.45 2.34
N PRO A 370 4.60 -18.98 2.87
CA PRO A 370 3.37 -19.11 2.10
C PRO A 370 2.85 -17.80 1.49
N PHE A 371 2.99 -16.68 2.18
CA PHE A 371 2.57 -15.38 1.65
C PHE A 371 3.43 -14.95 0.45
N ARG A 372 4.78 -15.13 0.48
CA ARG A 372 5.64 -14.87 -0.68
C ARG A 372 5.22 -15.71 -1.89
N GLU A 373 4.93 -17.00 -1.70
CA GLU A 373 4.45 -17.89 -2.75
C GLU A 373 3.07 -17.45 -3.32
N GLN A 374 2.21 -16.89 -2.46
CA GLN A 374 0.94 -16.33 -2.91
C GLN A 374 1.16 -15.11 -3.81
N LEU A 375 2.05 -14.18 -3.46
CA LEU A 375 2.36 -13.01 -4.28
C LEU A 375 2.86 -13.40 -5.67
N LYS A 376 3.70 -14.43 -5.79
CA LYS A 376 4.19 -14.95 -7.09
C LYS A 376 3.07 -15.37 -8.04
N ARG A 377 1.89 -15.74 -7.52
CA ARG A 377 0.74 -16.17 -8.34
C ARG A 377 -0.10 -15.00 -8.86
N HIS A 378 0.02 -13.83 -8.27
CA HIS A 378 -0.79 -12.66 -8.61
C HIS A 378 -0.14 -11.78 -9.66
N VAL A 379 1.19 -11.83 -9.80
CA VAL A 379 1.95 -11.01 -10.73
C VAL A 379 2.73 -11.87 -11.71
N TYR A 380 3.11 -11.27 -12.85
CA TYR A 380 4.09 -11.90 -13.72
C TYR A 380 5.44 -11.95 -13.01
N TYR A 381 5.82 -13.12 -12.55
CA TYR A 381 7.07 -13.38 -11.88
C TYR A 381 7.72 -14.65 -12.45
N SER A 382 8.71 -14.44 -13.31
CA SER A 382 9.39 -15.51 -14.01
C SER A 382 10.42 -16.20 -13.12
N THR A 383 10.69 -17.47 -13.38
CA THR A 383 11.83 -18.22 -12.82
C THR A 383 12.92 -18.43 -13.88
N GLU A 384 12.70 -17.99 -15.12
CA GLU A 384 13.64 -18.14 -16.22
C GLU A 384 14.87 -17.24 -16.02
N PRO A 385 16.10 -17.78 -16.02
CA PRO A 385 17.31 -17.01 -15.72
C PRO A 385 17.59 -15.82 -16.65
N ASN A 386 17.04 -15.84 -17.86
CA ASN A 386 17.20 -14.75 -18.84
C ASN A 386 16.16 -13.65 -18.71
N ASP A 387 15.09 -13.89 -17.95
CA ASP A 387 14.09 -12.87 -17.64
C ASP A 387 14.59 -11.91 -16.56
N VAL A 388 14.08 -10.66 -16.55
CA VAL A 388 14.51 -9.64 -15.61
C VAL A 388 14.21 -10.01 -14.15
N THR A 389 13.04 -10.58 -13.89
CA THR A 389 12.63 -11.04 -12.56
C THR A 389 13.18 -12.43 -12.27
N GLY A 390 13.16 -13.32 -13.27
CA GLY A 390 13.64 -14.68 -13.17
C GLY A 390 15.12 -14.77 -12.80
N ARG A 391 15.94 -13.86 -13.30
CA ARG A 391 17.36 -13.79 -12.93
C ARG A 391 17.57 -13.57 -11.44
N LEU A 392 16.81 -12.67 -10.83
CA LEU A 392 16.87 -12.41 -9.39
C LEU A 392 16.35 -13.61 -8.59
N GLU A 393 15.20 -14.17 -9.00
CA GLU A 393 14.60 -15.31 -8.33
C GLU A 393 15.46 -16.57 -8.44
N HIS A 394 15.98 -16.86 -9.62
CA HIS A 394 16.88 -18.00 -9.82
C HIS A 394 18.12 -17.92 -8.91
N THR A 395 18.75 -16.74 -8.85
CA THR A 395 19.92 -16.50 -7.97
C THR A 395 19.54 -16.64 -6.51
N PHE A 396 18.39 -16.13 -6.12
CA PHE A 396 17.88 -16.23 -4.74
C PHE A 396 17.63 -17.68 -4.34
N GLN A 397 16.98 -18.47 -5.19
CA GLN A 397 16.72 -19.89 -4.92
C GLN A 397 18.00 -20.71 -4.87
N MET A 398 18.97 -20.41 -5.76
CA MET A 398 20.27 -21.06 -5.74
C MET A 398 21.04 -20.77 -4.45
N LEU A 399 21.03 -19.52 -3.97
CA LEU A 399 21.64 -19.19 -2.66
C LEU A 399 21.06 -20.04 -1.54
N ARG A 400 19.74 -20.16 -1.45
CA ARG A 400 19.07 -20.95 -0.42
C ARG A 400 19.54 -22.41 -0.39
N THR A 401 19.80 -22.96 -1.57
CA THR A 401 20.27 -24.35 -1.69
C THR A 401 21.68 -24.53 -1.15
N ILE A 402 22.57 -23.57 -1.36
CA ILE A 402 23.99 -23.67 -1.01
C ILE A 402 24.38 -22.79 0.20
N GLU A 403 23.44 -22.14 0.85
CA GLU A 403 23.70 -21.11 1.87
C GLU A 403 24.64 -21.60 3.00
N PRO A 404 24.48 -22.80 3.57
CA PRO A 404 25.40 -23.27 4.60
C PRO A 404 26.85 -23.37 4.11
N LEU A 405 27.04 -23.78 2.85
CA LEU A 405 28.35 -23.87 2.22
C LEU A 405 28.90 -22.46 1.90
N TRP A 406 28.07 -21.58 1.36
CA TRP A 406 28.41 -20.19 1.07
C TRP A 406 28.87 -19.46 2.33
N ASP A 407 28.10 -19.54 3.40
CA ASP A 407 28.39 -18.88 4.67
C ASP A 407 29.66 -19.45 5.34
N LYS A 408 29.88 -20.78 5.30
CA LYS A 408 31.07 -21.43 5.74
C LYS A 408 32.30 -20.88 5.03
N PHE A 409 32.24 -20.79 3.70
CA PHE A 409 33.34 -20.29 2.87
C PHE A 409 33.57 -18.78 3.11
N LYS A 410 32.54 -17.94 3.03
CA LYS A 410 32.65 -16.49 3.23
C LYS A 410 33.15 -16.13 4.64
N LYS A 411 32.74 -16.86 5.66
CA LYS A 411 33.24 -16.69 7.03
C LYS A 411 34.72 -17.04 7.16
N ALA A 412 35.21 -18.05 6.46
CA ALA A 412 36.63 -18.41 6.44
C ALA A 412 37.44 -17.34 5.68
N GLU A 413 36.95 -16.91 4.52
CA GLU A 413 37.55 -15.84 3.70
C GLU A 413 37.65 -14.52 4.49
N SER A 414 36.60 -14.08 5.17
CA SER A 414 36.58 -12.85 5.97
C SER A 414 37.55 -12.89 7.18
N LYS A 415 37.89 -14.06 7.65
CA LYS A 415 38.90 -14.26 8.71
C LYS A 415 40.34 -14.34 8.17
N GLY A 416 40.53 -14.10 6.85
CA GLY A 416 41.85 -14.14 6.22
C GLY A 416 42.43 -15.57 6.06
N LYS A 417 41.58 -16.59 6.06
CA LYS A 417 42.04 -17.96 5.86
C LYS A 417 42.60 -18.16 4.45
N PHE A 418 42.05 -17.47 3.47
CA PHE A 418 42.47 -17.46 2.07
C PHE A 418 43.06 -16.14 1.70
N THR A 419 44.13 -16.11 0.92
CA THR A 419 44.94 -14.90 0.60
C THR A 419 44.97 -14.57 -0.89
N GLY A 420 44.18 -15.29 -1.69
CA GLY A 420 43.99 -14.97 -3.13
C GLY A 420 43.38 -13.60 -3.36
N LEU A 421 43.72 -13.00 -4.48
CA LEU A 421 43.18 -11.69 -4.88
C LEU A 421 41.78 -11.80 -5.51
N THR A 422 41.48 -12.97 -6.05
CA THR A 422 40.20 -13.26 -6.69
C THR A 422 39.43 -14.35 -5.94
N PHE A 423 38.12 -14.40 -6.19
CA PHE A 423 37.28 -15.45 -5.61
C PHE A 423 37.73 -16.86 -6.09
N GLU A 424 38.13 -16.98 -7.34
CA GLU A 424 38.60 -18.21 -7.97
C GLU A 424 39.92 -18.69 -7.34
N GLU A 425 40.85 -17.78 -7.04
CA GLU A 425 42.09 -18.11 -6.34
C GLU A 425 41.81 -18.60 -4.91
N ASN A 426 40.89 -17.97 -4.19
CA ASN A 426 40.48 -18.40 -2.86
C ASN A 426 39.80 -19.78 -2.87
N ILE A 427 38.99 -20.07 -3.91
CA ILE A 427 38.41 -21.42 -4.11
C ILE A 427 39.51 -22.44 -4.37
N ALA A 428 40.46 -22.14 -5.27
CA ALA A 428 41.57 -23.07 -5.55
C ALA A 428 42.42 -23.36 -4.32
N GLN A 429 42.69 -22.34 -3.50
CA GLN A 429 43.37 -22.53 -2.21
C GLN A 429 42.54 -23.39 -1.23
N ALA A 430 41.24 -23.17 -1.14
CA ALA A 430 40.36 -23.93 -0.26
C ALA A 430 40.29 -25.42 -0.64
N ILE A 431 40.34 -25.75 -1.93
CA ILE A 431 40.44 -27.15 -2.41
C ILE A 431 41.77 -27.72 -2.00
N LYS A 432 42.88 -27.02 -2.28
CA LYS A 432 44.23 -27.49 -1.95
C LYS A 432 44.42 -27.76 -0.47
N GLU A 433 43.80 -26.98 0.40
CA GLU A 433 43.83 -27.15 1.86
C GLU A 433 42.79 -28.19 2.36
N GLY A 434 42.00 -28.81 1.49
CA GLY A 434 40.97 -29.76 1.90
C GLY A 434 39.82 -29.14 2.71
N PHE A 435 39.61 -27.82 2.59
CA PHE A 435 38.51 -27.09 3.29
C PHE A 435 37.16 -27.31 2.61
N ILE A 436 37.15 -27.43 1.29
CA ILE A 436 36.00 -27.77 0.45
C ILE A 436 36.39 -28.85 -0.58
N SER A 437 35.42 -29.65 -1.01
CA SER A 437 35.57 -30.59 -2.10
C SER A 437 35.48 -29.89 -3.46
N GLU A 438 35.93 -30.59 -4.54
CA GLU A 438 35.79 -30.08 -5.92
C GLU A 438 34.33 -29.84 -6.29
N SER A 439 33.41 -30.69 -5.85
CA SER A 439 31.96 -30.52 -6.08
C SER A 439 31.40 -29.28 -5.38
N GLU A 440 31.80 -29.04 -4.14
CA GLU A 440 31.41 -27.82 -3.40
C GLU A 440 32.01 -26.56 -4.03
N ALA A 441 33.24 -26.63 -4.51
CA ALA A 441 33.89 -25.55 -5.24
C ALA A 441 33.14 -25.19 -6.52
N GLN A 442 32.71 -26.19 -7.29
CA GLN A 442 31.91 -25.96 -8.51
C GLN A 442 30.59 -25.28 -8.20
N GLN A 443 29.88 -25.65 -7.13
CA GLN A 443 28.65 -24.99 -6.70
C GLN A 443 28.90 -23.54 -6.32
N LEU A 444 29.95 -23.24 -5.56
CA LEU A 444 30.33 -21.87 -5.17
C LEU A 444 30.67 -21.00 -6.37
N LEU A 445 31.47 -21.53 -7.33
CA LEU A 445 31.84 -20.81 -8.55
C LEU A 445 30.61 -20.51 -9.42
N GLN A 446 29.75 -21.51 -9.62
CA GLN A 446 28.53 -21.35 -10.38
C GLN A 446 27.61 -20.30 -9.76
N TYR A 447 27.37 -20.37 -8.47
CA TYR A 447 26.57 -19.38 -7.76
C TYR A 447 27.18 -17.98 -7.86
N ASN A 448 28.50 -17.83 -7.63
CA ASN A 448 29.14 -16.51 -7.70
C ASN A 448 29.03 -15.88 -9.09
N ALA A 449 29.17 -16.67 -10.16
CA ALA A 449 29.00 -16.20 -11.54
C ALA A 449 27.56 -15.71 -11.80
N ILE A 450 26.53 -16.50 -11.42
CA ILE A 450 25.13 -16.13 -11.59
C ILE A 450 24.78 -14.92 -10.72
N ARG A 451 25.26 -14.86 -9.48
CA ARG A 451 25.10 -13.73 -8.57
C ARG A 451 25.69 -12.44 -9.18
N PHE A 452 26.89 -12.53 -9.72
CA PHE A 452 27.55 -11.40 -10.37
C PHE A 452 26.75 -10.92 -11.59
N ASP A 453 26.35 -11.81 -12.48
CA ASP A 453 25.51 -11.47 -13.64
C ASP A 453 24.19 -10.79 -13.23
N SER A 454 23.54 -11.25 -12.15
CA SER A 454 22.28 -10.65 -11.69
C SER A 454 22.46 -9.22 -11.10
N MET A 455 23.68 -8.83 -10.77
CA MET A 455 23.99 -7.46 -10.30
C MET A 455 24.35 -6.49 -11.44
N LEU A 456 24.65 -7.00 -12.63
CA LEU A 456 25.03 -6.17 -13.77
C LEU A 456 23.84 -5.38 -14.32
N THR A 457 24.14 -4.21 -14.85
CA THR A 457 23.21 -3.38 -15.63
C THR A 457 23.45 -3.58 -17.12
N ASP A 458 22.56 -3.06 -17.95
CA ASP A 458 22.74 -3.12 -19.39
C ASP A 458 23.86 -2.18 -19.86
N VAL A 459 24.52 -2.58 -20.93
CA VAL A 459 25.53 -1.76 -21.64
C VAL A 459 24.93 -1.37 -22.99
N PHE A 460 25.08 -0.13 -23.37
CA PHE A 460 24.58 0.43 -24.63
C PHE A 460 25.74 0.81 -25.56
N ASP A 461 25.45 0.86 -26.87
CA ASP A 461 26.36 1.45 -27.85
C ASP A 461 26.54 2.96 -27.59
N GLU A 462 27.52 3.58 -28.26
CA GLU A 462 27.82 5.01 -28.11
C GLU A 462 26.63 5.95 -28.41
N LYS A 463 25.69 5.48 -29.23
CA LYS A 463 24.50 6.26 -29.62
C LYS A 463 23.29 5.95 -28.73
N LEU A 464 23.44 5.08 -27.74
CA LEU A 464 22.37 4.60 -26.85
C LEU A 464 21.18 3.95 -27.59
N ASN A 465 21.40 3.42 -28.80
CA ASN A 465 20.36 2.87 -29.63
C ASN A 465 20.22 1.35 -29.49
N LYS A 466 21.27 0.67 -29.08
CA LYS A 466 21.30 -0.80 -28.94
C LYS A 466 21.88 -1.22 -27.61
N VAL A 467 21.20 -2.19 -26.99
CA VAL A 467 21.78 -2.92 -25.86
C VAL A 467 22.85 -3.86 -26.41
N LEU A 468 24.05 -3.74 -25.89
CA LEU A 468 25.18 -4.60 -26.25
C LEU A 468 25.11 -5.89 -25.41
N PRO A 469 25.52 -7.04 -25.97
CA PRO A 469 25.70 -8.23 -25.15
C PRO A 469 26.74 -7.96 -24.09
N LEU A 470 26.45 -8.35 -22.85
CA LEU A 470 27.43 -8.26 -21.77
C LEU A 470 28.61 -9.18 -22.13
N SER A 471 29.79 -8.61 -22.17
CA SER A 471 31.02 -9.40 -22.25
C SER A 471 31.05 -10.34 -21.05
N ASN A 472 31.47 -11.58 -21.32
CA ASN A 472 31.57 -12.63 -20.29
C ASN A 472 32.29 -12.04 -19.07
N PRO A 473 31.71 -12.08 -17.84
CA PRO A 473 32.33 -11.46 -16.66
C PRO A 473 33.72 -11.97 -16.35
N HIS A 474 34.13 -13.11 -16.94
CA HIS A 474 35.49 -13.65 -16.85
C HIS A 474 36.49 -13.01 -17.85
N GLN A 475 36.07 -12.03 -18.66
CA GLN A 475 36.95 -11.33 -19.61
C GLN A 475 37.21 -9.86 -19.27
N ILE A 476 36.67 -9.35 -18.17
CA ILE A 476 37.03 -8.02 -17.65
C ILE A 476 38.11 -8.22 -16.58
N VAL A 477 39.33 -8.23 -17.00
CA VAL A 477 40.53 -8.11 -16.15
C VAL A 477 40.84 -6.64 -15.98
#